data_f8cc516c28ff02cfebe97c9076f5bb07
#
_entry.id   f8cc516c28ff02cfebe97c9076f5bb07
#
_cell.length_a   1.000
_cell.length_b   1.000
_cell.length_c   1.000
_cell.angle_alpha   90.00
_cell.angle_beta   90.00
_cell.angle_gamma   90.00
#
_symmetry.space_group_name_H-M   'P 1'
#
loop_
_entity.id
_entity.type
_entity.pdbx_description
1 polymer ?
#
loop_
_entity_poly.entity_id
_entity_poly.type
_entity_poly.pdbx_seq_one_letter_code
_entity_poly.pdbx_strand_id
1 'polypeptide(L)'
;MKVSEIMTVKNMRITLRLAAIYNLLWGIVAILYPFQSFEVFGMQPPLYPQLWQCIGMIVGVYGVGYWLAADNPIVHWPIVLVGFLGKVFGPIGFAKALINGDLPLEFGLNIIFNDLIWLIPFLLILKSTLPGELFIRKILLLKLYVRNFKTTSKIR
;
A
#
# COMPACT_ATOMS: atom_id res chain seq x y z
N MET A 1 -28.42 3.62 6.15
CA MET A 1 -28.01 2.67 5.08
C MET A 1 -27.08 1.67 5.72
N LYS A 2 -27.49 0.39 5.80
CA LYS A 2 -26.63 -0.68 6.34
C LYS A 2 -25.34 -0.65 5.52
N VAL A 3 -24.18 -0.55 6.19
CA VAL A 3 -22.87 -0.81 5.56
C VAL A 3 -23.03 -2.20 4.94
N SER A 4 -23.16 -2.26 3.62
CA SER A 4 -23.35 -3.53 2.93
C SER A 4 -22.12 -4.36 3.25
N GLU A 5 -22.31 -5.52 3.82
CA GLU A 5 -21.27 -6.46 4.23
C GLU A 5 -20.56 -7.01 2.98
N ILE A 6 -19.77 -6.15 2.32
CA ILE A 6 -18.96 -6.56 1.17
C ILE A 6 -17.92 -7.57 1.65
N MET A 7 -17.40 -7.37 2.89
CA MET A 7 -16.44 -8.28 3.49
C MET A 7 -16.68 -8.36 5.01
N THR A 8 -16.73 -9.58 5.54
CA THR A 8 -16.91 -9.78 6.99
C THR A 8 -15.67 -9.32 7.76
N VAL A 9 -15.86 -8.86 9.00
CA VAL A 9 -14.73 -8.46 9.88
C VAL A 9 -13.72 -9.59 10.07
N LYS A 10 -14.20 -10.85 10.13
CA LYS A 10 -13.34 -12.03 10.20
C LYS A 10 -12.42 -12.13 8.99
N ASN A 11 -12.96 -11.97 7.78
CA ASN A 11 -12.19 -12.03 6.55
C ASN A 11 -11.20 -10.86 6.44
N MET A 12 -11.59 -9.64 6.85
CA MET A 12 -10.68 -8.49 6.93
C MET A 12 -9.47 -8.78 7.83
N ARG A 13 -9.71 -9.33 9.03
CA ARG A 13 -8.64 -9.72 9.97
C ARG A 13 -7.69 -10.75 9.36
N ILE A 14 -8.23 -11.80 8.73
CA ILE A 14 -7.42 -12.84 8.08
C ILE A 14 -6.58 -12.22 6.97
N THR A 15 -7.17 -11.43 6.09
CA THR A 15 -6.47 -10.76 4.99
C THR A 15 -5.31 -9.89 5.49
N LEU A 16 -5.57 -9.07 6.51
CA LEU A 16 -4.55 -8.18 7.06
C LEU A 16 -3.43 -8.96 7.76
N ARG A 17 -3.73 -10.05 8.46
CA ARG A 17 -2.71 -10.91 9.06
C ARG A 17 -1.86 -11.62 8.01
N LEU A 18 -2.45 -12.10 6.93
CA LEU A 18 -1.71 -12.70 5.81
C LEU A 18 -0.81 -11.67 5.13
N ALA A 19 -1.33 -10.47 4.86
CA ALA A 19 -0.53 -9.37 4.31
C ALA A 19 0.61 -8.95 5.25
N ALA A 20 0.37 -8.94 6.56
CA ALA A 20 1.38 -8.66 7.58
C ALA A 20 2.52 -9.69 7.54
N ILE A 21 2.18 -10.97 7.58
CA ILE A 21 3.17 -12.07 7.53
C ILE A 21 3.97 -11.99 6.23
N TYR A 22 3.29 -11.80 5.09
CA TYR A 22 3.94 -11.66 3.80
C TYR A 22 4.96 -10.50 3.80
N ASN A 23 4.54 -9.30 4.23
CA ASN A 23 5.40 -8.13 4.24
C ASN A 23 6.59 -8.28 5.21
N LEU A 24 6.38 -8.91 6.37
CA LEU A 24 7.47 -9.19 7.32
C LEU A 24 8.49 -10.14 6.71
N LEU A 25 8.04 -11.25 6.12
CA LEU A 25 8.92 -12.22 5.47
C LEU A 25 9.67 -11.60 4.29
N TRP A 26 8.96 -10.87 3.43
CA TRP A 26 9.58 -10.19 2.29
C TRP A 26 10.62 -9.16 2.75
N GLY A 27 10.28 -8.37 3.78
CA GLY A 27 11.21 -7.39 4.36
C GLY A 27 12.46 -8.03 4.94
N ILE A 28 12.31 -9.15 5.68
CA ILE A 28 13.45 -9.92 6.20
C ILE A 28 14.35 -10.42 5.06
N VAL A 29 13.75 -10.99 4.01
CA VAL A 29 14.51 -11.47 2.83
C VAL A 29 15.27 -10.32 2.16
N ALA A 30 14.61 -9.18 1.93
CA ALA A 30 15.25 -8.02 1.31
C ALA A 30 16.39 -7.44 2.15
N ILE A 31 16.30 -7.52 3.49
CA ILE A 31 17.35 -7.06 4.40
C ILE A 31 18.53 -8.03 4.46
N LEU A 32 18.25 -9.33 4.61
CA LEU A 32 19.29 -10.33 4.81
C LEU A 32 19.96 -10.76 3.50
N TYR A 33 19.22 -10.70 2.40
CA TYR A 33 19.64 -11.19 1.08
C TYR A 33 19.43 -10.12 -0.01
N PRO A 34 20.09 -8.94 0.10
CA PRO A 34 19.81 -7.81 -0.80
C PRO A 34 20.21 -8.05 -2.26
N PHE A 35 21.15 -8.97 -2.53
CA PHE A 35 21.62 -9.28 -3.88
C PHE A 35 20.76 -10.36 -4.57
N GLN A 36 20.30 -11.36 -3.81
CA GLN A 36 19.56 -12.51 -4.35
C GLN A 36 18.26 -12.10 -5.05
N SER A 37 17.59 -11.04 -4.56
CA SER A 37 16.40 -10.50 -5.23
C SER A 37 16.70 -10.01 -6.65
N PHE A 38 17.91 -9.50 -6.91
CA PHE A 38 18.32 -9.04 -8.24
C PHE A 38 18.76 -10.21 -9.11
N GLU A 39 19.52 -11.14 -8.56
CA GLU A 39 20.00 -12.34 -9.26
C GLU A 39 18.83 -13.19 -9.79
N VAL A 40 17.79 -13.41 -8.98
CA VAL A 40 16.59 -14.18 -9.36
C VAL A 40 15.87 -13.59 -10.57
N PHE A 41 15.91 -12.27 -10.74
CA PHE A 41 15.28 -11.57 -11.87
C PHE A 41 16.28 -11.23 -12.99
N GLY A 42 17.50 -11.79 -12.96
CA GLY A 42 18.53 -11.54 -13.98
C GLY A 42 19.02 -10.10 -14.04
N MET A 43 18.85 -9.36 -12.93
CA MET A 43 19.22 -7.95 -12.84
C MET A 43 20.65 -7.79 -12.31
N GLN A 44 21.30 -6.70 -12.69
CA GLN A 44 22.59 -6.32 -12.11
C GLN A 44 22.42 -6.06 -10.60
N PRO A 45 23.41 -6.45 -9.77
CA PRO A 45 23.39 -6.13 -8.34
C PRO A 45 23.25 -4.62 -8.11
N PRO A 46 22.51 -4.18 -7.07
CA PRO A 46 22.36 -2.77 -6.81
C PRO A 46 23.70 -2.16 -6.37
N LEU A 47 24.01 -0.99 -6.90
CA LEU A 47 25.23 -0.24 -6.53
C LEU A 47 25.26 0.08 -5.02
N TYR A 48 24.09 0.35 -4.44
CA TYR A 48 23.89 0.63 -3.02
C TYR A 48 22.88 -0.35 -2.42
N PRO A 49 23.32 -1.56 -1.99
CA PRO A 49 22.42 -2.57 -1.43
C PRO A 49 21.66 -2.07 -0.19
N GLN A 50 22.22 -1.09 0.53
CA GLN A 50 21.59 -0.46 1.69
C GLN A 50 20.26 0.22 1.34
N LEU A 51 20.11 0.74 0.14
CA LEU A 51 18.81 1.31 -0.30
C LEU A 51 17.75 0.22 -0.45
N TRP A 52 18.13 -0.94 -0.98
CA TRP A 52 17.23 -2.09 -1.06
C TRP A 52 16.85 -2.63 0.33
N GLN A 53 17.83 -2.71 1.23
CA GLN A 53 17.59 -3.07 2.63
C GLN A 53 16.64 -2.06 3.32
N CYS A 54 16.78 -0.77 3.03
CA CYS A 54 15.89 0.28 3.54
C CYS A 54 14.45 0.07 3.04
N ILE A 55 14.26 -0.31 1.77
CA ILE A 55 12.94 -0.69 1.23
C ILE A 55 12.39 -1.89 1.99
N GLY A 56 13.23 -2.91 2.26
CA GLY A 56 12.86 -4.07 3.06
C GLY A 56 12.38 -3.70 4.46
N MET A 57 13.06 -2.78 5.15
CA MET A 57 12.66 -2.25 6.44
C MET A 57 11.30 -1.54 6.37
N ILE A 58 11.08 -0.68 5.38
CA ILE A 58 9.82 0.04 5.17
C ILE A 58 8.67 -0.95 4.95
N VAL A 59 8.84 -1.92 4.07
CA VAL A 59 7.82 -2.96 3.81
C VAL A 59 7.55 -3.79 5.05
N GLY A 60 8.58 -4.14 5.82
CA GLY A 60 8.44 -4.84 7.11
C GLY A 60 7.61 -4.02 8.12
N VAL A 61 7.86 -2.72 8.24
CA VAL A 61 7.08 -1.81 9.11
C VAL A 61 5.62 -1.75 8.68
N TYR A 62 5.33 -1.74 7.37
CA TYR A 62 3.94 -1.90 6.90
C TYR A 62 3.33 -3.22 7.35
N GLY A 63 4.11 -4.31 7.39
CA GLY A 63 3.67 -5.60 7.94
C GLY A 63 3.22 -5.48 9.39
N VAL A 64 4.01 -4.79 10.25
CA VAL A 64 3.61 -4.50 11.63
C VAL A 64 2.31 -3.69 11.66
N GLY A 65 2.19 -2.66 10.82
CA GLY A 65 0.97 -1.86 10.70
C GLY A 65 -0.26 -2.68 10.36
N TYR A 66 -0.16 -3.61 9.40
CA TYR A 66 -1.27 -4.50 9.02
C TYR A 66 -1.64 -5.48 10.14
N TRP A 67 -0.65 -5.97 10.88
CA TRP A 67 -0.90 -6.83 12.05
C TRP A 67 -1.75 -6.12 13.10
N LEU A 68 -1.37 -4.89 13.46
CA LEU A 68 -2.12 -4.05 14.40
C LEU A 68 -3.52 -3.68 13.85
N ALA A 69 -3.61 -3.36 12.55
CA ALA A 69 -4.88 -3.05 11.91
C ALA A 69 -5.85 -4.25 11.90
N ALA A 70 -5.32 -5.49 11.90
CA ALA A 70 -6.13 -6.70 11.94
C ALA A 70 -6.93 -6.85 13.25
N ASP A 71 -6.52 -6.23 14.35
CA ASP A 71 -7.25 -6.31 15.62
C ASP A 71 -8.59 -5.56 15.54
N ASN A 72 -8.62 -4.43 14.86
CA ASN A 72 -9.87 -3.69 14.58
C ASN A 72 -9.80 -2.98 13.20
N PRO A 73 -10.07 -3.68 12.09
CA PRO A 73 -9.97 -3.12 10.76
C PRO A 73 -10.85 -1.89 10.51
N ILE A 74 -11.97 -1.78 11.25
CA ILE A 74 -12.91 -0.66 11.12
C ILE A 74 -12.31 0.63 11.68
N VAL A 75 -11.61 0.56 12.80
CA VAL A 75 -10.97 1.71 13.43
C VAL A 75 -9.65 2.06 12.72
N HIS A 76 -8.89 1.04 12.34
CA HIS A 76 -7.55 1.19 11.76
C HIS A 76 -7.54 1.26 10.22
N TRP A 77 -8.68 1.58 9.59
CA TRP A 77 -8.75 1.77 8.14
C TRP A 77 -7.71 2.74 7.56
N PRO A 78 -7.22 3.79 8.27
CA PRO A 78 -6.18 4.66 7.72
C PRO A 78 -4.87 3.93 7.42
N ILE A 79 -4.49 2.93 8.22
CA ILE A 79 -3.32 2.10 7.97
C ILE A 79 -3.53 1.29 6.68
N VAL A 80 -4.73 0.73 6.51
CA VAL A 80 -5.10 -0.03 5.30
C VAL A 80 -5.08 0.88 4.07
N LEU A 81 -5.56 2.12 4.20
CA LEU A 81 -5.53 3.10 3.10
C LEU A 81 -4.11 3.43 2.66
N VAL A 82 -3.21 3.73 3.61
CA VAL A 82 -1.81 4.02 3.29
C VAL A 82 -1.15 2.83 2.61
N GLY A 83 -1.40 1.62 3.12
CA GLY A 83 -0.93 0.39 2.49
C GLY A 83 -1.50 0.18 1.09
N PHE A 84 -2.80 0.42 0.89
CA PHE A 84 -3.45 0.34 -0.43
C PHE A 84 -2.82 1.31 -1.44
N LEU A 85 -2.55 2.55 -1.04
CA LEU A 85 -1.87 3.51 -1.91
C LEU A 85 -0.48 3.03 -2.33
N GLY A 86 0.30 2.45 -1.42
CA GLY A 86 1.57 1.82 -1.76
C GLY A 86 1.41 0.73 -2.83
N LYS A 87 0.38 -0.13 -2.66
CA LYS A 87 0.07 -1.21 -3.61
C LYS A 87 -0.43 -0.71 -4.98
N VAL A 88 -0.97 0.51 -5.05
CA VAL A 88 -1.35 1.17 -6.31
C VAL A 88 -0.13 1.80 -6.99
N PHE A 89 0.69 2.53 -6.22
CA PHE A 89 1.82 3.24 -6.79
C PHE A 89 2.97 2.32 -7.20
N GLY A 90 3.16 1.17 -6.54
CA GLY A 90 4.15 0.17 -6.93
C GLY A 90 4.01 -0.27 -8.41
N PRO A 91 2.85 -0.82 -8.83
CA PRO A 91 2.61 -1.19 -10.22
C PRO A 91 2.73 -0.03 -11.21
N ILE A 92 2.29 1.18 -10.84
CA ILE A 92 2.42 2.38 -11.69
C ILE A 92 3.90 2.71 -11.91
N GLY A 93 4.69 2.69 -10.84
CA GLY A 93 6.14 2.92 -10.92
C GLY A 93 6.84 1.86 -11.76
N PHE A 94 6.48 0.58 -11.56
CA PHE A 94 7.02 -0.52 -12.37
C PHE A 94 6.66 -0.38 -13.85
N ALA A 95 5.38 -0.08 -14.17
CA ALA A 95 4.96 0.11 -15.56
C ALA A 95 5.77 1.21 -16.26
N LYS A 96 6.02 2.32 -15.58
CA LYS A 96 6.88 3.40 -16.08
C LYS A 96 8.32 2.92 -16.32
N ALA A 97 8.91 2.22 -15.35
CA ALA A 97 10.27 1.70 -15.46
C ALA A 97 10.41 0.65 -16.59
N LEU A 98 9.38 -0.21 -16.76
CA LEU A 98 9.33 -1.18 -17.85
C LEU A 98 9.27 -0.50 -19.23
N ILE A 99 8.43 0.53 -19.40
CA ILE A 99 8.32 1.30 -20.63
C ILE A 99 9.63 1.99 -20.98
N ASN A 100 10.33 2.50 -19.97
CA ASN A 100 11.64 3.15 -20.16
C ASN A 100 12.79 2.16 -20.41
N GLY A 101 12.58 0.85 -20.21
CA GLY A 101 13.64 -0.16 -20.28
C GLY A 101 14.54 -0.21 -19.04
N ASP A 102 14.14 0.44 -17.94
CA ASP A 102 14.93 0.50 -16.69
C ASP A 102 14.83 -0.80 -15.87
N LEU A 103 13.73 -1.54 -16.02
CA LEU A 103 13.49 -2.81 -15.33
C LEU A 103 13.05 -3.91 -16.31
N PRO A 104 13.49 -5.17 -16.10
CA PRO A 104 13.07 -6.30 -16.90
C PRO A 104 11.64 -6.74 -16.55
N LEU A 105 10.97 -7.40 -17.48
CA LEU A 105 9.59 -7.89 -17.31
C LEU A 105 9.49 -8.91 -16.17
N GLU A 106 10.52 -9.71 -15.95
CA GLU A 106 10.61 -10.74 -14.91
C GLU A 106 10.44 -10.16 -13.50
N PHE A 107 10.87 -8.92 -13.28
CA PHE A 107 10.63 -8.20 -12.02
C PHE A 107 9.13 -7.97 -11.75
N GLY A 108 8.30 -8.07 -12.78
CA GLY A 108 6.84 -8.02 -12.68
C GLY A 108 6.27 -9.10 -11.75
N LEU A 109 6.93 -10.25 -11.58
CA LEU A 109 6.53 -11.26 -10.60
C LEU A 109 6.56 -10.70 -9.17
N ASN A 110 7.59 -9.92 -8.83
CA ASN A 110 7.64 -9.24 -7.53
C ASN A 110 6.44 -8.29 -7.35
N ILE A 111 6.08 -7.53 -8.39
CA ILE A 111 4.93 -6.62 -8.35
C ILE A 111 3.61 -7.37 -8.20
N ILE A 112 3.45 -8.51 -8.87
CA ILE A 112 2.25 -9.35 -8.76
C ILE A 112 2.06 -9.79 -7.30
N PHE A 113 3.07 -10.39 -6.69
CA PHE A 113 2.97 -10.95 -5.34
C PHE A 113 3.01 -9.90 -4.24
N ASN A 114 3.78 -8.83 -4.43
CA ASN A 114 3.91 -7.78 -3.42
C ASN A 114 2.73 -6.78 -3.44
N ASP A 115 2.16 -6.50 -4.63
CA ASP A 115 1.20 -5.43 -4.80
C ASP A 115 -0.15 -5.91 -5.35
N LEU A 116 -0.19 -6.51 -6.55
CA LEU A 116 -1.43 -6.73 -7.29
C LEU A 116 -2.40 -7.68 -6.58
N ILE A 117 -1.93 -8.76 -6.00
CA ILE A 117 -2.78 -9.72 -5.28
C ILE A 117 -3.48 -9.09 -4.07
N TRP A 118 -2.92 -8.02 -3.51
CA TRP A 118 -3.45 -7.32 -2.34
C TRP A 118 -4.40 -6.18 -2.69
N LEU A 119 -4.41 -5.69 -3.94
CA LEU A 119 -5.25 -4.55 -4.36
C LEU A 119 -6.74 -4.81 -4.10
N ILE A 120 -7.25 -5.95 -4.60
CA ILE A 120 -8.67 -6.27 -4.47
C ILE A 120 -9.06 -6.47 -3.00
N PRO A 121 -8.36 -7.31 -2.20
CA PRO A 121 -8.68 -7.46 -0.79
C PRO A 121 -8.66 -6.15 0.01
N PHE A 122 -7.64 -5.31 -0.21
CA PHE A 122 -7.54 -4.03 0.50
C PHE A 122 -8.63 -3.05 0.10
N LEU A 123 -8.98 -3.00 -1.20
CA LEU A 123 -10.09 -2.20 -1.69
C LEU A 123 -11.43 -2.64 -1.05
N LEU A 124 -11.66 -3.96 -0.91
CA LEU A 124 -12.86 -4.50 -0.27
C LEU A 124 -12.92 -4.14 1.22
N ILE A 125 -11.78 -4.20 1.94
CA ILE A 125 -11.70 -3.74 3.33
C ILE A 125 -12.06 -2.26 3.40
N LEU A 126 -11.45 -1.42 2.57
CA LEU A 126 -11.70 0.02 2.57
C LEU A 126 -13.16 0.36 2.24
N LYS A 127 -13.75 -0.30 1.24
CA LYS A 127 -15.18 -0.13 0.92
C LYS A 127 -16.11 -0.52 2.08
N SER A 128 -15.69 -1.48 2.89
CA SER A 128 -16.48 -1.96 4.04
C SER A 128 -16.27 -1.10 5.29
N THR A 129 -15.15 -0.42 5.41
CA THR A 129 -14.74 0.32 6.62
C THR A 129 -14.87 1.84 6.47
N LEU A 130 -14.78 2.35 5.25
CA LEU A 130 -14.99 3.78 5.00
C LEU A 130 -16.47 4.11 5.12
N PRO A 131 -16.86 4.99 6.07
CA PRO A 131 -18.23 5.48 6.11
C PRO A 131 -18.46 6.34 4.86
N GLY A 132 -19.31 5.89 3.94
CA GLY A 132 -19.58 6.55 2.66
C GLY A 132 -19.95 8.04 2.80
N GLU A 133 -20.65 8.41 3.88
CA GLU A 133 -20.97 9.81 4.19
C GLU A 133 -19.76 10.61 4.72
N LEU A 134 -18.87 9.99 5.47
CA LEU A 134 -17.73 10.68 6.09
C LEU A 134 -16.67 11.04 5.06
N PHE A 135 -16.48 10.22 4.04
CA PHE A 135 -15.53 10.46 2.97
C PHE A 135 -15.98 11.64 2.09
N ILE A 136 -17.26 11.65 1.66
CA ILE A 136 -17.85 12.74 0.87
C ILE A 136 -17.86 14.03 1.68
N ARG A 137 -18.24 13.97 2.96
CA ARG A 137 -18.28 15.13 3.85
C ARG A 137 -16.89 15.73 4.09
N LYS A 138 -15.85 14.92 4.29
CA LYS A 138 -14.46 15.39 4.42
C LYS A 138 -13.92 16.01 3.13
N ILE A 139 -14.22 15.41 1.96
CA ILE A 139 -13.85 16.01 0.66
C ILE A 139 -14.57 17.33 0.43
N LEU A 140 -15.86 17.43 0.78
CA LEU A 140 -16.61 18.67 0.71
C LEU A 140 -16.05 19.75 1.64
N LEU A 141 -15.73 19.39 2.88
CA LEU A 141 -15.10 20.31 3.84
C LEU A 141 -13.72 20.77 3.39
N LEU A 142 -12.91 19.86 2.81
CA LEU A 142 -11.60 20.23 2.25
C LEU A 142 -11.75 21.17 1.05
N LYS A 143 -12.72 20.94 0.16
CA LYS A 143 -13.03 21.84 -0.96
C LYS A 143 -13.50 23.22 -0.46
N LEU A 144 -14.33 23.27 0.58
CA LEU A 144 -14.78 24.53 1.20
C LEU A 144 -13.61 25.26 1.86
N TYR A 145 -12.74 24.56 2.58
CA TYR A 145 -11.55 25.13 3.20
C TYR A 145 -10.60 25.74 2.16
N VAL A 146 -10.29 25.00 1.09
CA VAL A 146 -9.42 25.48 -0.01
C VAL A 146 -10.05 26.67 -0.74
N ARG A 147 -11.38 26.68 -0.92
CA ARG A 147 -12.10 27.80 -1.54
C ARG A 147 -12.03 29.06 -0.66
N ASN A 148 -12.23 28.93 0.64
CA ASN A 148 -12.13 30.04 1.57
C ASN A 148 -10.71 30.61 1.64
N PHE A 149 -9.69 29.76 1.61
CA PHE A 149 -8.29 30.18 1.59
C PHE A 149 -7.96 31.04 0.35
N LYS A 150 -8.46 30.61 -0.84
CA LYS A 150 -8.29 31.36 -2.10
C LYS A 150 -9.04 32.73 -2.08
N THR A 151 -10.14 32.82 -1.36
CA THR A 151 -10.90 34.07 -1.26
C THR A 151 -10.19 35.04 -0.33
N THR A 152 -9.62 34.57 0.77
CA THR A 152 -8.90 35.40 1.73
C THR A 152 -7.57 35.91 1.19
N SER A 153 -6.91 35.18 0.29
CA SER A 153 -5.66 35.59 -0.35
C SER A 153 -5.84 36.64 -1.47
N LYS A 154 -7.08 36.89 -1.92
CA LYS A 154 -7.40 37.92 -2.93
C LYS A 154 -7.76 39.28 -2.31
N ILE A 155 -7.86 39.38 -0.97
CA ILE A 155 -8.26 40.58 -0.24
C ILE A 155 -7.03 41.26 0.42
N ARG A 156 -5.85 40.69 0.22
CA ARG A 156 -4.54 41.29 0.54
C ARG A 156 -3.81 41.61 -0.76
#